data_cec6a3dbfb5f132b5e6f2d62ac0f72bc
#
_entry.id   cec6a3dbfb5f132b5e6f2d62ac0f72bc
#
_cell.length_a   1.000
_cell.length_b   1.000
_cell.length_c   1.000
_cell.angle_alpha   90.00
_cell.angle_beta   90.00
_cell.angle_gamma   90.00
#
_symmetry.space_group_name_H-M   'P 1'
#
loop_
_entity.id
_entity.type
_entity.pdbx_description
1 polymer ?
#
loop_
_entity_poly.entity_id
_entity_poly.type
_entity_poly.pdbx_seq_one_letter_code
_entity_poly.pdbx_strand_id
1 'polypeptide(L)'
;MLRLNNTFDAFIYFASFLGIIANVHAQTEAKINLVTLPLLIPNVGLEVPLSENQSFQLDVLGSFWDEQPLLDDTPFHVNQAFLEYRWYKQSDTQSWFVGPHIGFGMFTLQKPEFAIIYDYWEEKEGAEKRLDIPDDEYQSGRVAFYGLTVGYKKRLKKDFALEFFLGAGLTQSWYKGYKGLRRVDLDDPKETVYRPFNGSGEVVAYRGGLMLTYKIPTFNNQTIIDE
;
A
#
# COMPACT_ATOMS: atom_id res chain seq x y z
N MET A 1 -32.09 -6.18 -12.00
CA MET A 1 -31.34 -5.04 -11.40
C MET A 1 -31.29 -5.26 -9.90
N LEU A 2 -30.30 -5.99 -9.41
CA LEU A 2 -30.10 -6.33 -7.99
C LEU A 2 -29.58 -5.08 -7.26
N ARG A 3 -30.41 -4.45 -6.45
CA ARG A 3 -29.97 -3.46 -5.45
C ARG A 3 -29.30 -4.23 -4.30
N LEU A 4 -28.01 -4.28 -4.30
CA LEU A 4 -27.22 -4.70 -3.16
C LEU A 4 -27.49 -3.72 -2.00
N ASN A 5 -27.96 -4.23 -0.86
CA ASN A 5 -27.98 -3.48 0.39
C ASN A 5 -26.53 -3.42 0.89
N ASN A 6 -25.83 -2.32 0.56
CA ASN A 6 -24.37 -2.20 0.39
C ASN A 6 -23.49 -2.54 1.60
N THR A 7 -24.01 -2.65 2.79
CA THR A 7 -23.19 -2.96 4.00
C THR A 7 -23.28 -4.41 4.44
N PHE A 8 -24.46 -5.03 4.35
CA PHE A 8 -24.68 -6.40 4.80
C PHE A 8 -24.07 -7.42 3.81
N ASP A 9 -24.22 -7.16 2.51
CA ASP A 9 -23.63 -8.02 1.49
C ASP A 9 -22.11 -7.95 1.48
N ALA A 10 -21.54 -6.76 1.67
CA ALA A 10 -20.08 -6.59 1.83
C ALA A 10 -19.57 -7.35 3.08
N PHE A 11 -20.32 -7.36 4.18
CA PHE A 11 -19.98 -8.13 5.37
C PHE A 11 -20.06 -9.64 5.13
N ILE A 12 -21.05 -10.13 4.39
CA ILE A 12 -21.19 -11.55 4.02
C ILE A 12 -20.02 -11.97 3.12
N TYR A 13 -19.65 -11.17 2.11
CA TYR A 13 -18.52 -11.48 1.25
C TYR A 13 -17.19 -11.46 2.02
N PHE A 14 -17.01 -10.51 2.92
CA PHE A 14 -15.84 -10.45 3.80
C PHE A 14 -15.80 -11.64 4.77
N ALA A 15 -16.91 -11.99 5.39
CA ALA A 15 -17.01 -13.16 6.27
C ALA A 15 -16.80 -14.48 5.50
N SER A 16 -17.33 -14.59 4.28
CA SER A 16 -17.11 -15.75 3.40
C SER A 16 -15.66 -15.88 2.97
N PHE A 17 -15.01 -14.75 2.66
CA PHE A 17 -13.58 -14.69 2.35
C PHE A 17 -12.72 -15.12 3.55
N LEU A 18 -13.04 -14.64 4.76
CA LEU A 18 -12.40 -15.08 6.00
C LEU A 18 -12.65 -16.58 6.27
N GLY A 19 -13.85 -17.09 5.98
CA GLY A 19 -14.18 -18.51 6.09
C GLY A 19 -13.40 -19.41 5.13
N ILE A 20 -13.11 -18.95 3.94
CA ILE A 20 -12.24 -19.64 2.97
C ILE A 20 -10.80 -19.71 3.50
N ILE A 21 -10.30 -18.62 4.07
CA ILE A 21 -8.94 -18.56 4.66
C ILE A 21 -8.83 -19.51 5.87
N ALA A 22 -9.87 -19.63 6.68
CA ALA A 22 -9.87 -20.48 7.88
C ALA A 22 -9.79 -22.00 7.57
N ASN A 23 -10.17 -22.42 6.36
CA ASN A 23 -10.11 -23.83 5.94
C ASN A 23 -8.78 -24.19 5.22
N VAL A 24 -7.89 -23.23 4.99
CA VAL A 24 -6.57 -23.50 4.45
C VAL A 24 -5.69 -23.99 5.60
N HIS A 25 -5.39 -25.29 5.63
CA HIS A 25 -4.42 -25.89 6.57
C HIS A 25 -2.97 -25.41 6.34
N ALA A 26 -2.79 -24.38 5.54
CA ALA A 26 -1.52 -23.74 5.27
C ALA A 26 -1.13 -22.80 6.42
N GLN A 27 0.14 -22.77 6.76
CA GLN A 27 0.68 -21.94 7.82
C GLN A 27 0.68 -20.46 7.38
N THR A 28 -0.38 -19.75 7.73
CA THR A 28 -0.53 -18.30 7.46
C THR A 28 0.57 -17.51 8.16
N GLU A 29 1.07 -16.47 7.52
CA GLU A 29 2.09 -15.58 8.06
C GLU A 29 1.54 -14.15 8.19
N ALA A 30 1.70 -13.58 9.38
CA ALA A 30 1.45 -12.15 9.63
C ALA A 30 2.74 -11.36 9.40
N LYS A 31 2.60 -10.15 8.87
CA LYS A 31 3.73 -9.30 8.48
C LYS A 31 3.54 -7.87 8.97
N ILE A 32 4.67 -7.22 9.28
CA ILE A 32 4.72 -5.79 9.60
C ILE A 32 5.94 -5.16 8.90
N ASN A 33 5.74 -4.00 8.29
CA ASN A 33 6.79 -3.27 7.59
C ASN A 33 7.61 -2.42 8.57
N LEU A 34 8.88 -2.77 8.74
CA LEU A 34 9.78 -2.09 9.65
C LEU A 34 10.25 -0.72 9.13
N VAL A 35 10.13 -0.46 7.83
CA VAL A 35 10.54 0.83 7.24
C VAL A 35 9.51 1.91 7.52
N THR A 36 8.22 1.58 7.50
CA THR A 36 7.12 2.54 7.73
C THR A 36 6.78 2.72 9.20
N LEU A 37 7.19 1.79 10.05
CA LEU A 37 6.89 1.80 11.48
C LEU A 37 7.46 3.02 12.23
N PRO A 38 8.72 3.45 12.03
CA PRO A 38 9.27 4.65 12.66
C PRO A 38 8.56 5.95 12.23
N LEU A 39 7.93 5.94 11.04
CA LEU A 39 7.13 7.06 10.55
C LEU A 39 5.71 7.05 11.14
N LEU A 40 5.40 6.09 12.03
CA LEU A 40 4.07 5.87 12.58
C LEU A 40 3.01 5.64 11.49
N ILE A 41 3.41 5.02 10.39
CA ILE A 41 2.56 4.61 9.28
C ILE A 41 2.47 3.07 9.30
N PRO A 42 1.46 2.50 9.98
CA PRO A 42 1.31 1.05 10.04
C PRO A 42 1.09 0.47 8.64
N ASN A 43 1.92 -0.52 8.30
CA ASN A 43 1.75 -1.34 7.12
C ASN A 43 1.86 -2.81 7.55
N VAL A 44 0.75 -3.52 7.42
CA VAL A 44 0.60 -4.90 7.87
C VAL A 44 0.13 -5.78 6.72
N GLY A 45 0.53 -7.05 6.76
CA GLY A 45 0.16 -8.02 5.73
C GLY A 45 -0.18 -9.39 6.30
N LEU A 46 -0.94 -10.15 5.50
CA LEU A 46 -1.20 -11.57 5.70
C LEU A 46 -0.81 -12.31 4.44
N GLU A 47 0.02 -13.34 4.57
CA GLU A 47 0.39 -14.23 3.49
C GLU A 47 -0.13 -15.64 3.77
N VAL A 48 -0.84 -16.20 2.79
CA VAL A 48 -1.41 -17.55 2.84
C VAL A 48 -0.70 -18.39 1.78
N PRO A 49 0.10 -19.39 2.16
CA PRO A 49 0.66 -20.36 1.21
C PRO A 49 -0.45 -21.15 0.53
N LEU A 50 -0.40 -21.25 -0.78
CA LEU A 50 -1.30 -22.07 -1.61
C LEU A 50 -0.68 -23.39 -1.99
N SER A 51 0.64 -23.41 -2.16
CA SER A 51 1.45 -24.59 -2.41
C SER A 51 2.86 -24.38 -1.85
N GLU A 52 3.78 -25.30 -2.10
CA GLU A 52 5.17 -25.23 -1.63
C GLU A 52 5.90 -23.97 -2.12
N ASN A 53 5.56 -23.44 -3.29
CA ASN A 53 6.23 -22.32 -3.92
C ASN A 53 5.28 -21.18 -4.35
N GLN A 54 4.03 -21.20 -3.92
CA GLN A 54 3.04 -20.21 -4.29
C GLN A 54 2.30 -19.71 -3.05
N SER A 55 2.03 -18.43 -3.00
CA SER A 55 1.23 -17.82 -1.93
C SER A 55 0.36 -16.69 -2.45
N PHE A 56 -0.59 -16.33 -1.62
CA PHE A 56 -1.41 -15.14 -1.79
C PHE A 56 -1.20 -14.19 -0.61
N GLN A 57 -1.00 -12.91 -0.89
CA GLN A 57 -0.79 -11.90 0.15
C GLN A 57 -1.84 -10.80 0.05
N LEU A 58 -2.37 -10.40 1.19
CA LEU A 58 -3.06 -9.14 1.42
C LEU A 58 -2.14 -8.22 2.24
N ASP A 59 -1.99 -7.00 1.79
CA ASP A 59 -1.16 -5.98 2.41
C ASP A 59 -1.96 -4.68 2.57
N VAL A 60 -1.95 -4.07 3.75
CA VAL A 60 -2.69 -2.84 4.05
C VAL A 60 -1.76 -1.84 4.72
N LEU A 61 -1.77 -0.61 4.21
CA LEU A 61 -1.06 0.53 4.78
C LEU A 61 -2.07 1.62 5.12
N GLY A 62 -1.93 2.23 6.29
CA GLY A 62 -2.77 3.34 6.72
C GLY A 62 -1.97 4.44 7.41
N SER A 63 -2.20 5.68 6.99
CA SER A 63 -1.73 6.88 7.66
C SER A 63 -2.91 7.83 7.87
N PHE A 64 -3.02 8.40 9.07
CA PHE A 64 -4.14 9.24 9.49
C PHE A 64 -3.67 10.56 10.09
N TRP A 65 -2.50 11.06 9.65
CA TRP A 65 -1.92 12.27 10.19
C TRP A 65 -2.50 13.51 9.53
N ASP A 66 -3.17 14.36 10.30
CA ASP A 66 -3.57 15.70 9.87
C ASP A 66 -2.33 16.59 9.73
N GLU A 67 -1.38 16.44 10.66
CA GLU A 67 -0.08 17.08 10.69
C GLU A 67 0.97 15.99 10.94
N GLN A 68 1.79 15.68 9.95
CA GLN A 68 2.84 14.67 10.10
C GLN A 68 4.13 15.29 10.61
N PRO A 69 4.55 15.03 11.86
CA PRO A 69 5.67 15.72 12.51
C PRO A 69 7.03 15.55 11.80
N LEU A 70 7.14 14.52 10.94
CA LEU A 70 8.37 14.24 10.18
C LEU A 70 8.32 14.74 8.74
N LEU A 71 7.20 15.36 8.33
CA LEU A 71 6.93 15.85 6.98
C LEU A 71 6.36 17.27 7.02
N ASP A 72 7.02 18.18 7.75
CA ASP A 72 6.71 19.60 7.85
C ASP A 72 5.25 19.94 8.22
N ASP A 73 4.67 19.15 9.16
CA ASP A 73 3.32 19.33 9.67
C ASP A 73 2.22 19.40 8.59
N THR A 74 2.45 18.79 7.44
CA THR A 74 1.49 18.72 6.34
C THR A 74 0.57 17.52 6.44
N PRO A 75 -0.65 17.55 5.87
CA PRO A 75 -1.56 16.42 5.88
C PRO A 75 -0.97 15.25 5.10
N PHE A 76 -0.93 14.09 5.74
CA PHE A 76 -0.45 12.85 5.15
C PHE A 76 -1.40 11.69 5.43
N HIS A 77 -2.56 11.73 4.77
CA HIS A 77 -3.54 10.65 4.81
C HIS A 77 -3.34 9.74 3.60
N VAL A 78 -2.79 8.57 3.80
CA VAL A 78 -2.58 7.58 2.75
C VAL A 78 -3.07 6.22 3.24
N ASN A 79 -4.12 5.71 2.63
CA ASN A 79 -4.68 4.39 2.94
C ASN A 79 -4.64 3.55 1.68
N GLN A 80 -3.97 2.41 1.73
CA GLN A 80 -3.75 1.54 0.59
C GLN A 80 -3.96 0.07 0.97
N ALA A 81 -4.49 -0.70 0.03
CA ALA A 81 -4.58 -2.14 0.13
C ALA A 81 -4.09 -2.78 -1.17
N PHE A 82 -3.34 -3.84 -1.06
CA PHE A 82 -2.79 -4.60 -2.18
C PHE A 82 -3.13 -6.08 -2.04
N LEU A 83 -3.52 -6.69 -3.15
CA LEU A 83 -3.61 -8.13 -3.32
C LEU A 83 -2.49 -8.57 -4.25
N GLU A 84 -1.72 -9.56 -3.85
CA GLU A 84 -0.54 -10.05 -4.56
C GLU A 84 -0.54 -11.56 -4.61
N TYR A 85 -0.27 -12.12 -5.80
CA TYR A 85 -0.02 -13.54 -5.98
C TYR A 85 1.47 -13.74 -6.20
N ARG A 86 2.12 -14.65 -5.43
CA ARG A 86 3.57 -14.80 -5.36
C ARG A 86 4.02 -16.16 -5.84
N TRP A 87 5.08 -16.17 -6.63
CA TRP A 87 5.86 -17.35 -6.98
C TRP A 87 7.25 -17.27 -6.38
N TYR A 88 7.59 -18.24 -5.57
CA TYR A 88 8.90 -18.40 -4.94
C TYR A 88 9.78 -19.31 -5.79
N LYS A 89 11.06 -18.97 -5.89
CA LYS A 89 12.04 -19.77 -6.65
C LYS A 89 12.30 -21.15 -6.03
N GLN A 90 12.15 -21.26 -4.71
CA GLN A 90 12.36 -22.50 -3.95
C GLN A 90 11.09 -22.81 -3.15
N SER A 91 10.94 -24.10 -2.79
CA SER A 91 9.90 -24.53 -1.86
C SER A 91 10.11 -23.89 -0.48
N ASP A 92 9.10 -23.94 0.37
CA ASP A 92 9.05 -23.33 1.71
C ASP A 92 8.91 -21.80 1.75
N THR A 93 8.57 -21.16 0.66
CA THR A 93 8.37 -19.70 0.63
C THR A 93 9.56 -18.92 1.22
N GLN A 94 10.78 -19.45 1.06
CA GLN A 94 12.02 -18.85 1.53
C GLN A 94 12.98 -18.71 0.37
N SER A 95 12.91 -17.64 -0.36
CA SER A 95 13.84 -17.35 -1.43
C SER A 95 13.47 -16.07 -2.14
N TRP A 96 14.01 -15.86 -3.32
CA TRP A 96 13.50 -14.87 -4.25
C TRP A 96 12.07 -15.20 -4.67
N PHE A 97 11.25 -14.18 -4.77
CA PHE A 97 9.90 -14.26 -5.31
C PHE A 97 9.61 -13.15 -6.30
N VAL A 98 8.63 -13.39 -7.14
CA VAL A 98 8.00 -12.42 -8.02
C VAL A 98 6.50 -12.58 -7.92
N GLY A 99 5.74 -11.48 -8.00
CA GLY A 99 4.29 -11.55 -7.93
C GLY A 99 3.60 -10.36 -8.62
N PRO A 100 2.62 -10.63 -9.49
CA PRO A 100 1.69 -9.60 -9.92
C PRO A 100 0.84 -9.16 -8.74
N HIS A 101 0.55 -7.87 -8.69
CA HIS A 101 -0.34 -7.31 -7.69
C HIS A 101 -1.29 -6.29 -8.31
N ILE A 102 -2.43 -6.16 -7.65
CA ILE A 102 -3.37 -5.06 -7.84
C ILE A 102 -3.54 -4.35 -6.51
N GLY A 103 -3.82 -3.05 -6.54
CA GLY A 103 -4.03 -2.29 -5.34
C GLY A 103 -5.01 -1.15 -5.56
N PHE A 104 -5.52 -0.67 -4.45
CA PHE A 104 -6.37 0.51 -4.38
C PHE A 104 -5.98 1.36 -3.19
N GLY A 105 -6.01 2.68 -3.37
CA GLY A 105 -5.70 3.62 -2.30
C GLY A 105 -6.59 4.86 -2.34
N MET A 106 -6.68 5.49 -1.17
CA MET A 106 -7.23 6.83 -0.98
C MET A 106 -6.16 7.69 -0.33
N PHE A 107 -6.10 8.93 -0.73
CA PHE A 107 -5.11 9.84 -0.20
C PHE A 107 -5.65 11.26 -0.04
N THR A 108 -5.10 11.96 0.94
CA THR A 108 -5.13 13.42 1.08
C THR A 108 -3.74 13.81 1.52
N LEU A 109 -3.01 14.47 0.62
CA LEU A 109 -1.61 14.81 0.86
C LEU A 109 -1.23 16.09 0.11
N GLN A 110 -0.20 16.74 0.62
CA GLN A 110 0.53 17.76 -0.10
C GLN A 110 1.57 17.10 -1.02
N LYS A 111 1.91 17.73 -2.12
CA LYS A 111 2.94 17.20 -3.03
C LYS A 111 4.30 17.20 -2.31
N PRO A 112 4.97 16.04 -2.19
CA PRO A 112 6.25 15.98 -1.49
C PRO A 112 7.32 16.85 -2.16
N GLU A 113 8.19 17.47 -1.37
CA GLU A 113 9.25 18.36 -1.86
C GLU A 113 10.15 17.73 -2.93
N PHE A 114 10.50 16.43 -2.77
CA PHE A 114 11.30 15.72 -3.77
C PHE A 114 10.63 15.63 -5.15
N ALA A 115 9.29 15.55 -5.18
CA ALA A 115 8.54 15.53 -6.44
C ALA A 115 8.47 16.92 -7.07
N ILE A 116 8.51 17.98 -6.25
CA ILE A 116 8.59 19.37 -6.71
C ILE A 116 9.97 19.64 -7.31
N ILE A 117 11.03 19.15 -6.65
CA ILE A 117 12.41 19.24 -7.15
C ILE A 117 12.54 18.52 -8.48
N TYR A 118 11.91 17.35 -8.64
CA TYR A 118 11.92 16.62 -9.91
C TYR A 118 11.23 17.41 -11.03
N ASP A 119 10.05 17.97 -10.80
CA ASP A 119 9.37 18.84 -11.78
C ASP A 119 10.22 20.04 -12.17
N TYR A 120 10.97 20.57 -11.21
CA TYR A 120 11.90 21.69 -11.44
C TYR A 120 13.03 21.35 -12.42
N TRP A 121 13.55 20.13 -12.42
CA TRP A 121 14.59 19.69 -13.35
C TRP A 121 14.03 19.43 -14.75
N GLU A 122 12.75 19.13 -14.88
CA GLU A 122 12.07 18.85 -16.14
C GLU A 122 11.58 20.12 -16.87
N GLU A 123 11.22 21.17 -16.14
CA GLU A 123 10.78 22.46 -16.71
C GLU A 123 11.98 23.36 -17.05
N LYS A 124 12.38 23.33 -18.32
CA LYS A 124 13.28 24.31 -18.90
C LYS A 124 12.53 25.61 -19.14
N GLU A 125 13.03 26.70 -18.49
CA GLU A 125 12.78 28.12 -18.78
C GLU A 125 11.39 28.70 -18.44
N GLY A 126 11.32 29.48 -17.38
CA GLY A 126 10.33 30.55 -17.21
C GLY A 126 9.33 30.43 -16.07
N ALA A 127 9.22 29.32 -15.39
CA ALA A 127 8.34 29.23 -14.21
C ALA A 127 8.97 29.91 -13.00
N GLU A 128 8.25 30.81 -12.35
CA GLU A 128 8.65 31.34 -11.05
C GLU A 128 8.77 30.18 -10.05
N LYS A 129 10.00 30.01 -9.58
CA LYS A 129 10.39 28.93 -8.68
C LYS A 129 9.79 29.14 -7.30
N ARG A 130 8.70 28.49 -6.99
CA ARG A 130 8.21 28.39 -5.63
C ARG A 130 8.47 27.01 -5.08
N LEU A 131 9.51 26.89 -4.25
CA LEU A 131 9.74 25.75 -3.37
C LEU A 131 8.83 25.80 -2.13
N ASP A 132 8.11 26.91 -1.96
CA ASP A 132 7.28 27.19 -0.81
C ASP A 132 5.82 26.92 -1.20
N ILE A 133 5.34 25.72 -0.88
CA ILE A 133 3.93 25.35 -1.06
C ILE A 133 3.19 25.89 0.17
N PRO A 134 2.09 26.65 -0.02
CA PRO A 134 1.25 27.05 1.11
C PRO A 134 0.71 25.84 1.86
N ASP A 135 0.74 25.85 3.18
CA ASP A 135 0.33 24.74 4.06
C ASP A 135 -1.14 24.34 3.85
N ASP A 136 -1.97 25.24 3.30
CA ASP A 136 -3.37 25.02 3.02
C ASP A 136 -3.65 24.40 1.64
N GLU A 137 -2.63 24.19 0.79
CA GLU A 137 -2.78 23.56 -0.53
C GLU A 137 -2.50 22.05 -0.48
N TYR A 138 -3.49 21.25 -0.83
CA TYR A 138 -3.37 19.78 -0.85
C TYR A 138 -4.22 19.15 -1.93
N GLN A 139 -3.96 17.88 -2.21
CA GLN A 139 -4.72 17.07 -3.16
C GLN A 139 -5.38 15.89 -2.44
N SER A 140 -6.62 15.61 -2.81
CA SER A 140 -7.36 14.48 -2.26
C SER A 140 -8.01 13.66 -3.36
N GLY A 141 -7.90 12.33 -3.25
CA GLY A 141 -8.40 11.43 -4.26
C GLY A 141 -8.22 9.96 -3.95
N ARG A 142 -8.27 9.20 -5.02
CA ARG A 142 -8.10 7.75 -5.01
C ARG A 142 -7.15 7.32 -6.12
N VAL A 143 -6.51 6.17 -5.95
CA VAL A 143 -5.55 5.62 -6.89
C VAL A 143 -5.73 4.11 -7.01
N ALA A 144 -5.67 3.59 -8.22
CA ALA A 144 -5.55 2.17 -8.52
C ALA A 144 -4.11 1.86 -8.95
N PHE A 145 -3.62 0.68 -8.55
CA PHE A 145 -2.27 0.20 -8.81
C PHE A 145 -2.33 -1.14 -9.53
N TYR A 146 -1.46 -1.30 -10.53
CA TYR A 146 -1.31 -2.53 -11.31
C TYR A 146 0.17 -2.78 -11.56
N GLY A 147 0.74 -3.84 -11.01
CA GLY A 147 2.18 -4.00 -11.15
C GLY A 147 2.73 -5.36 -10.78
N LEU A 148 4.05 -5.37 -10.61
CA LEU A 148 4.83 -6.52 -10.20
C LEU A 148 5.65 -6.17 -8.96
N THR A 149 5.74 -7.13 -8.06
CA THR A 149 6.65 -7.10 -6.91
C THR A 149 7.75 -8.10 -7.12
N VAL A 150 8.96 -7.73 -6.76
CA VAL A 150 10.09 -8.65 -6.58
C VAL A 150 10.58 -8.55 -5.15
N GLY A 151 11.04 -9.65 -4.58
CA GLY A 151 11.56 -9.63 -3.23
C GLY A 151 12.34 -10.88 -2.87
N TYR A 152 12.92 -10.83 -1.69
CA TYR A 152 13.67 -11.92 -1.11
C TYR A 152 13.26 -12.13 0.34
N LYS A 153 12.85 -13.35 0.68
CA LYS A 153 12.44 -13.76 2.01
C LYS A 153 13.48 -14.72 2.59
N LYS A 154 13.92 -14.42 3.80
CA LYS A 154 14.89 -15.24 4.54
C LYS A 154 14.35 -15.57 5.93
N ARG A 155 14.24 -16.86 6.25
CA ARG A 155 13.90 -17.30 7.60
C ARG A 155 15.04 -17.05 8.55
N LEU A 156 14.73 -16.44 9.70
CA LEU A 156 15.69 -16.16 10.78
C LEU A 156 15.65 -17.26 11.83
N LYS A 157 14.44 -17.65 12.24
CA LYS A 157 14.16 -18.70 13.24
C LYS A 157 12.92 -19.48 12.79
N LYS A 158 12.54 -20.49 13.59
CA LYS A 158 11.42 -21.36 13.27
C LYS A 158 10.16 -20.62 12.81
N ASP A 159 9.80 -19.52 13.50
CA ASP A 159 8.53 -18.82 13.29
C ASP A 159 8.72 -17.40 12.73
N PHE A 160 9.97 -16.92 12.56
CA PHE A 160 10.26 -15.57 12.09
C PHE A 160 11.06 -15.57 10.78
N ALA A 161 10.71 -14.65 9.89
CA ALA A 161 11.47 -14.35 8.68
C ALA A 161 11.59 -12.83 8.47
N LEU A 162 12.60 -12.44 7.70
CA LEU A 162 12.71 -11.10 7.12
C LEU A 162 12.48 -11.20 5.61
N GLU A 163 11.76 -10.21 5.09
CA GLU A 163 11.45 -10.10 3.68
C GLU A 163 11.73 -8.68 3.20
N PHE A 164 12.62 -8.56 2.25
CA PHE A 164 12.81 -7.33 1.49
C PHE A 164 11.99 -7.41 0.20
N PHE A 165 11.29 -6.34 -0.15
CA PHE A 165 10.50 -6.29 -1.37
C PHE A 165 10.46 -4.89 -1.98
N LEU A 166 10.26 -4.85 -3.31
CA LEU A 166 10.03 -3.65 -4.10
C LEU A 166 8.95 -3.95 -5.14
N GLY A 167 7.96 -3.08 -5.24
CA GLY A 167 6.88 -3.16 -6.20
C GLY A 167 6.77 -1.91 -7.06
N ALA A 168 6.59 -2.13 -8.36
CA ALA A 168 6.45 -1.07 -9.36
C ALA A 168 5.39 -1.44 -10.39
N GLY A 169 4.87 -0.44 -11.08
CA GLY A 169 3.87 -0.65 -12.12
C GLY A 169 3.12 0.62 -12.47
N LEU A 170 1.99 0.45 -13.11
CA LEU A 170 1.12 1.54 -13.53
C LEU A 170 0.25 2.02 -12.37
N THR A 171 0.07 3.34 -12.29
CA THR A 171 -0.89 3.98 -11.39
C THR A 171 -1.96 4.68 -12.20
N GLN A 172 -3.19 4.61 -11.71
CA GLN A 172 -4.31 5.39 -12.25
C GLN A 172 -4.95 6.17 -11.11
N SER A 173 -4.80 7.49 -11.13
CA SER A 173 -5.27 8.39 -10.07
C SER A 173 -6.47 9.23 -10.52
N TRP A 174 -7.38 9.49 -9.57
CA TRP A 174 -8.50 10.42 -9.71
C TRP A 174 -8.51 11.31 -8.47
N TYR A 175 -8.17 12.57 -8.61
CA TYR A 175 -8.02 13.49 -7.49
C TYR A 175 -8.49 14.91 -7.82
N LYS A 176 -8.60 15.73 -6.78
CA LYS A 176 -8.98 17.13 -6.84
C LYS A 176 -8.03 17.93 -5.96
N GLY A 177 -7.75 19.17 -6.38
CA GLY A 177 -6.99 20.13 -5.59
C GLY A 177 -7.89 20.92 -4.64
N TYR A 178 -7.32 21.29 -3.51
CA TYR A 178 -7.96 22.09 -2.48
C TYR A 178 -6.99 23.15 -1.96
N LYS A 179 -7.57 24.30 -1.60
CA LYS A 179 -6.92 25.35 -0.82
C LYS A 179 -7.79 25.65 0.40
N GLY A 180 -7.35 25.18 1.56
CA GLY A 180 -8.20 25.07 2.72
C GLY A 180 -9.44 24.21 2.42
N LEU A 181 -10.63 24.74 2.64
CA LEU A 181 -11.88 24.05 2.33
C LEU A 181 -12.41 24.28 0.90
N ARG A 182 -11.76 25.18 0.13
CA ARG A 182 -12.17 25.52 -1.23
C ARG A 182 -11.52 24.58 -2.23
N ARG A 183 -12.33 23.99 -3.12
CA ARG A 183 -11.83 23.27 -4.28
C ARG A 183 -11.23 24.26 -5.28
N VAL A 184 -10.06 23.92 -5.82
CA VAL A 184 -9.35 24.70 -6.83
C VAL A 184 -9.22 23.94 -8.15
N ASP A 185 -9.07 24.66 -9.24
CA ASP A 185 -8.73 24.11 -10.55
C ASP A 185 -7.22 23.91 -10.62
N LEU A 186 -6.77 22.66 -10.73
CA LEU A 186 -5.35 22.32 -10.79
C LEU A 186 -4.69 22.72 -12.11
N ASP A 187 -5.49 22.97 -13.14
CA ASP A 187 -5.01 23.37 -14.48
C ASP A 187 -4.96 24.90 -14.63
N ASP A 188 -5.53 25.67 -13.69
CA ASP A 188 -5.46 27.13 -13.69
C ASP A 188 -4.28 27.62 -12.85
N PRO A 189 -3.22 28.20 -13.46
CA PRO A 189 -2.06 28.71 -12.73
C PRO A 189 -2.36 29.88 -11.81
N LYS A 190 -3.56 30.48 -11.88
CA LYS A 190 -4.04 31.51 -10.94
C LYS A 190 -4.60 30.92 -9.64
N GLU A 191 -5.05 29.66 -9.69
CA GLU A 191 -5.64 28.96 -8.56
C GLU A 191 -4.65 28.05 -7.84
N THR A 192 -3.60 27.57 -8.52
CA THR A 192 -2.57 26.70 -7.96
C THR A 192 -1.18 27.25 -8.22
N VAL A 193 -0.29 27.05 -7.28
CA VAL A 193 1.08 27.58 -7.31
C VAL A 193 2.06 26.55 -7.87
N TYR A 194 1.67 25.28 -7.92
CA TYR A 194 2.51 24.18 -8.37
C TYR A 194 1.76 23.23 -9.31
N ARG A 195 2.52 22.53 -10.13
CA ARG A 195 2.00 21.56 -11.07
C ARG A 195 1.25 20.43 -10.33
N PRO A 196 0.08 19.98 -10.82
CA PRO A 196 -0.65 18.88 -10.22
C PRO A 196 0.23 17.63 -10.06
N PHE A 197 0.02 16.87 -8.99
CA PHE A 197 0.65 15.57 -8.83
C PHE A 197 0.11 14.62 -9.90
N ASN A 198 0.92 14.35 -10.92
CA ASN A 198 0.53 13.54 -12.06
C ASN A 198 1.22 12.17 -12.05
N GLY A 199 0.79 11.28 -11.17
CA GLY A 199 1.22 9.89 -11.18
C GLY A 199 0.28 8.96 -11.96
N SER A 200 -0.58 9.51 -12.84
CA SER A 200 -1.58 8.71 -13.55
C SER A 200 -1.07 8.28 -14.92
N GLY A 201 -1.02 6.96 -15.15
CA GLY A 201 -0.57 6.37 -16.41
C GLY A 201 0.93 6.20 -16.52
N GLU A 202 1.70 6.47 -15.47
CA GLU A 202 3.15 6.30 -15.44
C GLU A 202 3.54 5.01 -14.75
N VAL A 203 4.72 4.48 -15.13
CA VAL A 203 5.35 3.36 -14.43
C VAL A 203 6.22 3.91 -13.31
N VAL A 204 5.79 3.69 -12.08
CA VAL A 204 6.50 4.18 -10.89
C VAL A 204 6.69 3.06 -9.86
N ALA A 205 7.74 3.19 -9.04
CA ALA A 205 7.89 2.38 -7.84
C ALA A 205 7.05 3.02 -6.73
N TYR A 206 6.08 2.29 -6.20
CA TYR A 206 5.10 2.84 -5.25
C TYR A 206 4.95 2.03 -3.97
N ARG A 207 5.60 0.89 -3.86
CA ARG A 207 5.62 0.09 -2.64
C ARG A 207 6.97 -0.58 -2.44
N GLY A 208 7.34 -0.75 -1.20
CA GLY A 208 8.60 -1.42 -0.84
C GLY A 208 8.79 -1.44 0.67
N GLY A 209 9.76 -2.20 1.11
CA GLY A 209 10.07 -2.25 2.52
C GLY A 209 10.82 -3.48 2.97
N LEU A 210 10.93 -3.55 4.30
CA LEU A 210 11.49 -4.66 5.04
C LEU A 210 10.39 -5.21 5.97
N MET A 211 9.79 -6.35 5.60
CA MET A 211 8.77 -6.99 6.42
C MET A 211 9.40 -7.92 7.44
N LEU A 212 9.04 -7.74 8.70
CA LEU A 212 9.17 -8.79 9.70
C LEU A 212 7.94 -9.70 9.58
N THR A 213 8.18 -10.98 9.39
CA THR A 213 7.15 -12.00 9.17
C THR A 213 7.10 -12.94 10.36
N TYR A 214 5.91 -13.23 10.84
CA TYR A 214 5.64 -14.21 11.89
C TYR A 214 4.69 -15.28 11.40
N LYS A 215 5.07 -16.55 11.56
CA LYS A 215 4.29 -17.71 11.21
C LYS A 215 3.24 -17.99 12.29
N ILE A 216 1.97 -17.87 11.94
CA ILE A 216 0.86 -18.10 12.87
C ILE A 216 0.75 -19.61 13.15
N PRO A 217 0.84 -20.05 14.41
CA PRO A 217 0.68 -21.47 14.75
C PRO A 217 -0.72 -21.96 14.37
N THR A 218 -0.79 -23.09 13.70
CA THR A 218 -2.08 -23.76 13.45
C THR A 218 -2.52 -24.46 14.76
N PHE A 219 -3.63 -24.07 15.33
CA PHE A 219 -4.23 -24.79 16.45
C PHE A 219 -4.78 -26.13 15.94
N ASN A 220 -4.02 -27.20 16.14
CA ASN A 220 -4.53 -28.56 15.90
C ASN A 220 -5.46 -28.92 17.06
N ASN A 221 -6.76 -28.90 16.83
CA ASN A 221 -7.79 -29.38 17.77
C ASN A 221 -7.82 -30.93 17.89
N GLN A 222 -6.66 -31.59 17.84
CA GLN A 222 -6.58 -33.06 17.98
C GLN A 222 -6.09 -33.48 19.36
N THR A 223 -6.60 -32.89 20.44
CA THR A 223 -6.30 -33.42 21.78
C THR A 223 -7.49 -33.33 22.71
N ILE A 224 -8.64 -33.81 22.29
CA ILE A 224 -9.73 -34.17 23.25
C ILE A 224 -10.52 -35.32 22.62
N ILE A 225 -10.00 -36.52 22.57
CA ILE A 225 -10.72 -37.80 22.64
C ILE A 225 -9.65 -38.87 22.93
N ASP A 226 -9.24 -39.01 24.16
CA ASP A 226 -8.71 -40.25 24.75
C ASP A 226 -8.68 -40.04 26.28
N GLU A 227 -9.82 -40.21 26.91
CA GLU A 227 -10.03 -40.72 28.27
C GLU A 227 -11.36 -41.51 28.33
#